data_416cfc768e0329421b8d0af2399274d1
#
_entry.id   416cfc768e0329421b8d0af2399274d1
#
_cell.length_a   1.000
_cell.length_b   1.000
_cell.length_c   1.000
_cell.angle_alpha   90.00
_cell.angle_beta   90.00
_cell.angle_gamma   90.00
#
_symmetry.space_group_name_H-M   'P 1'
#
loop_
_entity.id
_entity.type
_entity.pdbx_description
1 polymer ?
#
loop_
_entity_poly.entity_id
_entity_poly.type
_entity_poly.pdbx_seq_one_letter_code
_entity_poly.pdbx_strand_id
1 'polypeptide(L)'
;TKLFNTNKNNIKQNGDIFGANNYNFGCNSKKPYLELKTTPFKVGSLVSIRDIDVMNKIYLWLYNNGINESVLKLPVDWEFKGIPQSEQNISNKDLFILKVNGNNGVAKIEDFDYKSSFNTEIRLFTCKDYMRHKENDFTTSNIYGLEWYTNNTWISNTSKDNKRNYIRESYYDFEKKKISKSLIANWKKELLQKYSQAFFYLFQREERNIFLQNLDNIASEVVERTLVDDLNLGIKFTNNSKRAMNLWIAFKDYFNEKGESEEMKLNNIQEKCKNIVLEGNTIETDEEYYFLMGQVAYYLLSRSKASKLTQDVTEPFIKAANITVLKKELRDLYEKYNYDIYLKDKRFNNVFSQILVQEPESEVRKNKNIILAGMLSNNLFYNGGIKDDE
;
A
#
# COMPACT_ATOMS: atom_id res chain seq x y z
N THR A 1 -3.89 -42.90 22.20
CA THR A 1 -3.68 -41.51 21.67
C THR A 1 -3.73 -40.56 22.86
N LYS A 2 -2.74 -39.72 23.06
CA LYS A 2 -2.69 -38.76 24.14
C LYS A 2 -3.58 -37.58 23.80
N LEU A 3 -4.74 -37.45 24.38
CA LEU A 3 -5.71 -36.41 24.10
C LEU A 3 -5.24 -35.04 24.63
N PHE A 4 -4.76 -34.97 25.84
CA PHE A 4 -4.25 -33.76 26.47
C PHE A 4 -2.71 -33.74 26.51
N ASN A 5 -2.13 -32.54 26.54
CA ASN A 5 -0.70 -32.36 26.65
C ASN A 5 -0.13 -33.05 27.90
N THR A 6 -0.83 -32.90 29.03
CA THR A 6 -0.51 -33.58 30.30
C THR A 6 -1.79 -33.90 31.05
N ASN A 7 -1.80 -35.02 31.76
CA ASN A 7 -2.92 -35.39 32.63
C ASN A 7 -2.80 -34.80 34.05
N LYS A 8 -1.68 -34.13 34.35
CA LYS A 8 -1.38 -33.60 35.69
C LYS A 8 -2.41 -32.56 36.18
N ASN A 9 -2.96 -31.79 35.24
CA ASN A 9 -3.88 -30.68 35.54
C ASN A 9 -5.32 -30.99 35.06
N ASN A 10 -5.66 -32.24 34.81
CA ASN A 10 -7.00 -32.59 34.39
C ASN A 10 -8.00 -32.40 35.54
N ILE A 11 -9.16 -31.82 35.22
CA ILE A 11 -10.27 -31.58 36.14
C ILE A 11 -11.48 -32.31 35.62
N LYS A 12 -12.24 -32.97 36.53
CA LYS A 12 -13.56 -33.52 36.23
C LYS A 12 -14.62 -32.56 36.73
N GLN A 13 -15.49 -32.13 35.84
CA GLN A 13 -16.58 -31.21 36.18
C GLN A 13 -17.83 -31.57 35.33
N ASN A 14 -18.96 -31.73 36.00
CA ASN A 14 -20.25 -32.06 35.36
C ASN A 14 -20.23 -33.29 34.42
N GLY A 15 -19.46 -34.30 34.75
CA GLY A 15 -19.32 -35.51 33.94
C GLY A 15 -18.31 -35.42 32.78
N ASP A 16 -17.81 -34.25 32.47
CA ASP A 16 -16.78 -34.02 31.45
C ASP A 16 -15.38 -33.92 32.09
N ILE A 17 -14.36 -34.24 31.29
CA ILE A 17 -12.95 -34.07 31.66
C ILE A 17 -12.39 -32.89 30.90
N PHE A 18 -11.80 -31.95 31.62
CA PHE A 18 -11.11 -30.80 31.09
C PHE A 18 -9.61 -30.97 31.30
N GLY A 19 -8.83 -30.62 30.29
CA GLY A 19 -7.37 -30.71 30.35
C GLY A 19 -6.67 -29.74 29.45
N ALA A 20 -5.34 -29.63 29.59
CA ALA A 20 -4.51 -28.76 28.77
C ALA A 20 -4.37 -29.34 27.37
N ASN A 21 -4.69 -28.51 26.34
CA ASN A 21 -4.56 -28.93 24.95
C ASN A 21 -3.11 -28.98 24.46
N ASN A 22 -2.88 -29.62 23.31
CA ASN A 22 -1.59 -29.71 22.65
C ASN A 22 -1.32 -28.54 21.68
N TYR A 23 -2.35 -27.77 21.41
CA TYR A 23 -2.37 -26.75 20.35
C TYR A 23 -2.33 -25.36 20.97
N ASN A 24 -1.16 -24.85 21.20
CA ASN A 24 -0.81 -23.45 21.39
C ASN A 24 -1.41 -22.62 22.53
N PHE A 25 -2.25 -23.16 23.39
CA PHE A 25 -2.73 -22.39 24.55
C PHE A 25 -1.86 -22.55 25.79
N GLY A 26 -0.57 -22.59 25.55
CA GLY A 26 0.42 -22.21 26.55
C GLY A 26 0.88 -23.28 27.53
N CYS A 27 0.40 -24.47 27.48
CA CYS A 27 0.77 -25.46 28.49
C CYS A 27 1.62 -26.60 27.96
N ASN A 28 2.92 -26.36 27.92
CA ASN A 28 3.89 -27.44 27.80
C ASN A 28 4.50 -27.72 29.17
N SER A 29 4.26 -28.91 29.70
CA SER A 29 4.80 -29.35 31.00
C SER A 29 6.33 -29.32 31.10
N LYS A 30 7.03 -29.21 29.97
CA LYS A 30 8.49 -29.12 29.91
C LYS A 30 9.02 -27.69 29.98
N LYS A 31 8.15 -26.68 29.94
CA LYS A 31 8.54 -25.25 29.99
C LYS A 31 8.02 -24.62 31.29
N PRO A 32 8.89 -24.35 32.27
CA PRO A 32 8.47 -23.95 33.61
C PRO A 32 7.73 -22.61 33.70
N TYR A 33 7.87 -21.75 32.71
CA TYR A 33 7.20 -20.44 32.66
C TYR A 33 5.78 -20.49 32.04
N LEU A 34 5.33 -21.67 31.59
CA LEU A 34 3.95 -21.83 31.07
C LEU A 34 2.97 -22.32 32.16
N GLU A 35 3.48 -22.75 33.29
CA GLU A 35 2.65 -22.97 34.50
C GLU A 35 2.63 -21.69 35.33
N LEU A 36 1.42 -21.21 35.65
CA LEU A 36 1.24 -20.06 36.52
C LEU A 36 1.61 -20.45 37.95
N LYS A 37 2.80 -20.05 38.40
CA LYS A 37 3.32 -20.46 39.71
C LYS A 37 2.74 -19.69 40.89
N THR A 38 2.31 -18.47 40.65
CA THR A 38 1.86 -17.48 41.67
C THR A 38 0.35 -17.40 41.83
N THR A 39 -0.41 -18.06 40.97
CA THR A 39 -1.87 -18.04 40.97
C THR A 39 -2.45 -19.36 41.50
N PRO A 40 -3.71 -19.36 42.01
CA PRO A 40 -4.40 -20.57 42.47
C PRO A 40 -4.57 -21.61 41.35
N PHE A 41 -4.66 -21.20 40.10
CA PHE A 41 -4.78 -22.11 38.95
C PHE A 41 -3.43 -22.24 38.22
N LYS A 42 -3.03 -23.46 37.93
CA LYS A 42 -1.74 -23.75 37.30
C LYS A 42 -1.73 -23.56 35.80
N VAL A 43 -2.88 -23.57 35.17
CA VAL A 43 -3.06 -23.53 33.71
C VAL A 43 -4.14 -22.54 33.39
N GLY A 44 -3.83 -21.59 32.48
CA GLY A 44 -4.71 -20.46 32.14
C GLY A 44 -5.98 -20.84 31.37
N SER A 45 -5.95 -21.96 30.62
CA SER A 45 -7.14 -22.45 29.91
C SER A 45 -7.15 -23.97 29.84
N LEU A 46 -8.29 -24.58 30.14
CA LEU A 46 -8.56 -25.99 29.98
C LEU A 46 -9.67 -26.15 28.93
N VAL A 47 -9.56 -27.22 28.14
CA VAL A 47 -10.53 -27.56 27.11
C VAL A 47 -11.18 -28.90 27.44
N SER A 48 -12.45 -29.08 27.05
CA SER A 48 -13.17 -30.33 27.26
C SER A 48 -12.63 -31.45 26.36
N ILE A 49 -12.93 -32.71 26.71
CA ILE A 49 -12.63 -33.85 25.83
C ILE A 49 -13.30 -33.68 24.45
N ARG A 50 -14.50 -33.13 24.40
CA ARG A 50 -15.24 -32.93 23.14
C ARG A 50 -14.56 -31.92 22.27
N ASP A 51 -14.15 -30.79 22.82
CA ASP A 51 -13.46 -29.72 22.08
C ASP A 51 -12.13 -30.23 21.53
N ILE A 52 -11.38 -31.01 22.32
CA ILE A 52 -10.09 -31.55 21.89
C ILE A 52 -10.24 -32.54 20.74
N ASP A 53 -11.32 -33.32 20.70
CA ASP A 53 -11.62 -34.21 19.57
C ASP A 53 -11.89 -33.41 18.28
N VAL A 54 -12.69 -32.36 18.39
CA VAL A 54 -12.97 -31.44 17.27
C VAL A 54 -11.67 -30.76 16.81
N MET A 55 -10.86 -30.24 17.71
CA MET A 55 -9.58 -29.63 17.39
C MET A 55 -8.66 -30.62 16.67
N ASN A 56 -8.54 -31.86 17.16
CA ASN A 56 -7.74 -32.91 16.51
C ASN A 56 -8.24 -33.19 15.07
N LYS A 57 -9.55 -33.23 14.85
CA LYS A 57 -10.14 -33.40 13.50
C LYS A 57 -9.79 -32.25 12.57
N ILE A 58 -9.88 -31.01 13.04
CA ILE A 58 -9.48 -29.83 12.27
C ILE A 58 -8.00 -29.91 11.88
N TYR A 59 -7.10 -30.18 12.84
CA TYR A 59 -5.67 -30.25 12.55
C TYR A 59 -5.31 -31.42 11.63
N LEU A 60 -5.94 -32.56 11.75
CA LEU A 60 -5.78 -33.70 10.83
C LEU A 60 -6.26 -33.34 9.43
N TRP A 61 -7.37 -32.62 9.32
CA TRP A 61 -7.87 -32.16 8.03
C TRP A 61 -6.89 -31.17 7.38
N LEU A 62 -6.38 -30.17 8.11
CA LEU A 62 -5.38 -29.23 7.63
C LEU A 62 -4.12 -29.96 7.12
N TYR A 63 -3.65 -30.94 7.90
CA TYR A 63 -2.48 -31.76 7.55
C TYR A 63 -2.72 -32.59 6.30
N ASN A 64 -3.84 -33.29 6.21
CA ASN A 64 -4.15 -34.16 5.09
C ASN A 64 -4.36 -33.39 3.78
N ASN A 65 -4.77 -32.14 3.85
CA ASN A 65 -4.93 -31.27 2.68
C ASN A 65 -3.67 -30.43 2.37
N GLY A 66 -2.55 -30.66 3.05
CA GLY A 66 -1.29 -29.96 2.80
C GLY A 66 -1.33 -28.46 3.12
N ILE A 67 -2.27 -28.02 3.99
CA ILE A 67 -2.46 -26.61 4.35
C ILE A 67 -1.45 -26.27 5.44
N ASN A 68 -0.26 -25.83 5.03
CA ASN A 68 0.83 -25.54 5.94
C ASN A 68 1.00 -24.06 6.25
N GLU A 69 0.72 -23.17 5.29
CA GLU A 69 0.84 -21.73 5.46
C GLU A 69 -0.20 -21.05 4.56
N SER A 70 -1.34 -20.69 5.14
CA SER A 70 -2.36 -19.96 4.36
C SER A 70 -3.39 -19.30 5.25
N VAL A 71 -4.15 -18.42 4.66
CA VAL A 71 -5.41 -17.94 5.20
C VAL A 71 -6.53 -18.68 4.55
N LEU A 72 -7.30 -19.33 5.38
CA LEU A 72 -8.49 -20.03 4.95
C LEU A 72 -9.70 -19.16 5.22
N LYS A 73 -10.55 -19.01 4.22
CA LYS A 73 -11.89 -18.42 4.35
C LYS A 73 -12.89 -19.56 4.28
N LEU A 74 -13.56 -19.82 5.38
CA LEU A 74 -14.48 -20.93 5.53
C LEU A 74 -15.90 -20.38 5.69
N PRO A 75 -16.82 -20.68 4.74
CA PRO A 75 -18.23 -20.30 4.90
C PRO A 75 -18.83 -20.94 6.14
N VAL A 76 -19.68 -20.21 6.85
CA VAL A 76 -20.36 -20.71 8.06
C VAL A 76 -21.40 -21.78 7.70
N ASP A 77 -21.99 -21.69 6.52
CA ASP A 77 -22.98 -22.66 6.00
C ASP A 77 -22.29 -23.81 5.26
N TRP A 78 -21.89 -24.79 5.98
CA TRP A 78 -21.02 -25.84 5.48
C TRP A 78 -21.66 -26.98 4.73
N GLU A 79 -21.34 -27.09 3.45
CA GLU A 79 -21.00 -28.36 2.80
C GLU A 79 -19.51 -28.31 2.44
N PHE A 80 -18.69 -29.05 3.18
CA PHE A 80 -17.24 -29.00 3.04
C PHE A 80 -16.75 -29.64 1.74
N LYS A 81 -16.51 -28.85 0.74
CA LYS A 81 -15.56 -29.20 -0.34
C LYS A 81 -14.39 -28.25 -0.17
N GLY A 82 -13.21 -28.80 0.17
CA GLY A 82 -11.97 -28.01 0.33
C GLY A 82 -11.76 -27.17 -0.94
N ILE A 83 -11.98 -25.85 -0.83
CA ILE A 83 -11.88 -24.94 -1.96
C ILE A 83 -10.54 -24.22 -1.87
N PRO A 84 -9.67 -24.35 -2.89
CA PRO A 84 -8.44 -23.57 -2.97
C PRO A 84 -8.75 -22.08 -2.99
N GLN A 85 -7.89 -21.28 -2.38
CA GLN A 85 -8.04 -19.83 -2.19
C GLN A 85 -8.25 -19.05 -3.49
N SER A 86 -7.84 -19.60 -4.65
CA SER A 86 -7.93 -19.00 -5.98
C SER A 86 -9.30 -19.12 -6.65
N GLU A 87 -10.19 -19.98 -6.15
CA GLU A 87 -11.45 -20.33 -6.83
C GLU A 87 -12.71 -19.93 -6.06
N GLN A 88 -12.53 -19.16 -4.97
CA GLN A 88 -13.64 -18.87 -4.06
C GLN A 88 -14.52 -17.73 -4.55
N ASN A 89 -15.57 -18.03 -5.29
CA ASN A 89 -16.77 -17.20 -5.34
C ASN A 89 -17.53 -17.28 -4.00
N ILE A 90 -16.94 -16.71 -2.96
CA ILE A 90 -17.56 -16.62 -1.62
C ILE A 90 -18.22 -15.25 -1.50
N SER A 91 -19.12 -14.94 -2.42
CA SER A 91 -19.93 -13.73 -2.35
C SER A 91 -21.06 -13.91 -1.33
N ASN A 92 -21.28 -12.94 -0.48
CA ASN A 92 -22.42 -12.80 0.43
C ASN A 92 -22.63 -13.91 1.47
N LYS A 93 -21.55 -14.57 1.94
CA LYS A 93 -21.63 -15.54 3.04
C LYS A 93 -20.85 -15.09 4.25
N ASP A 94 -21.35 -15.45 5.42
CA ASP A 94 -20.60 -15.34 6.66
C ASP A 94 -19.38 -16.25 6.61
N LEU A 95 -18.23 -15.76 7.02
CA LEU A 95 -16.97 -16.46 6.91
C LEU A 95 -16.24 -16.56 8.25
N PHE A 96 -15.66 -17.72 8.52
CA PHE A 96 -14.55 -17.84 9.41
C PHE A 96 -13.24 -17.62 8.64
N ILE A 97 -12.38 -16.78 9.17
CA ILE A 97 -11.05 -16.51 8.62
C ILE A 97 -10.05 -17.16 9.57
N LEU A 98 -9.34 -18.17 9.09
CA LEU A 98 -8.31 -18.88 9.85
C LEU A 98 -6.94 -18.55 9.28
N LYS A 99 -6.06 -18.07 10.12
CA LYS A 99 -4.63 -18.00 9.78
C LYS A 99 -3.94 -19.27 10.24
N VAL A 100 -3.39 -20.00 9.28
CA VAL A 100 -2.69 -21.26 9.54
C VAL A 100 -1.21 -21.07 9.21
N ASN A 101 -0.35 -21.45 10.14
CA ASN A 101 1.11 -21.51 9.95
C ASN A 101 1.61 -22.92 10.25
N GLY A 102 2.42 -23.48 9.36
CA GLY A 102 2.96 -24.82 9.50
C GLY A 102 4.47 -24.82 9.63
N ASN A 103 4.97 -25.34 10.73
CA ASN A 103 6.37 -25.65 10.89
C ASN A 103 6.54 -27.19 11.04
N ASN A 104 7.45 -27.75 10.22
CA ASN A 104 7.81 -29.19 10.28
C ASN A 104 6.61 -30.16 10.13
N GLY A 105 5.68 -29.86 9.24
CA GLY A 105 4.53 -30.74 8.96
C GLY A 105 3.40 -30.67 9.98
N VAL A 106 3.46 -29.74 10.93
CA VAL A 106 2.38 -29.50 11.90
C VAL A 106 1.76 -28.14 11.61
N ALA A 107 0.53 -28.16 11.10
CA ALA A 107 -0.25 -26.94 10.94
C ALA A 107 -0.67 -26.39 12.31
N LYS A 108 -0.58 -25.07 12.48
CA LYS A 108 -1.07 -24.36 13.67
C LYS A 108 -2.01 -23.26 13.23
N ILE A 109 -3.14 -23.13 13.92
CA ILE A 109 -3.99 -21.96 13.78
C ILE A 109 -3.39 -20.86 14.65
N GLU A 110 -2.89 -19.79 14.01
CA GLU A 110 -2.28 -18.65 14.70
C GLU A 110 -3.29 -17.57 15.03
N ASP A 111 -4.30 -17.43 14.18
CA ASP A 111 -5.33 -16.43 14.34
C ASP A 111 -6.66 -16.93 13.79
N PHE A 112 -7.74 -16.46 14.38
CA PHE A 112 -9.11 -16.80 14.02
C PHE A 112 -9.97 -15.56 14.07
N ASP A 113 -10.79 -15.39 13.05
CA ASP A 113 -11.70 -14.30 12.98
C ASP A 113 -13.01 -14.69 12.30
N TYR A 114 -14.07 -13.95 12.58
CA TYR A 114 -15.37 -14.10 11.97
C TYR A 114 -15.76 -12.82 11.23
N LYS A 115 -16.18 -12.96 10.00
CA LYS A 115 -16.75 -11.86 9.21
C LYS A 115 -18.14 -12.23 8.73
N SER A 116 -19.08 -11.39 9.07
CA SER A 116 -20.46 -11.46 8.57
C SER A 116 -20.50 -10.97 7.13
N SER A 117 -21.11 -11.76 6.25
CA SER A 117 -21.36 -11.47 4.81
C SER A 117 -20.18 -10.83 4.07
N PHE A 118 -19.17 -11.64 3.73
CA PHE A 118 -18.08 -11.19 2.85
C PHE A 118 -18.55 -11.14 1.39
N ASN A 119 -18.44 -9.96 0.80
CA ASN A 119 -18.72 -9.75 -0.61
C ASN A 119 -17.41 -9.58 -1.39
N THR A 120 -17.15 -10.46 -2.36
CA THR A 120 -15.99 -10.30 -3.25
C THR A 120 -16.24 -9.29 -4.37
N GLU A 121 -17.51 -8.97 -4.60
CA GLU A 121 -17.91 -7.96 -5.57
C GLU A 121 -17.87 -6.58 -4.93
N ILE A 122 -17.14 -5.68 -5.56
CA ILE A 122 -17.02 -4.28 -5.17
C ILE A 122 -17.68 -3.41 -6.24
N ARG A 123 -17.99 -2.16 -5.88
CA ARG A 123 -18.34 -1.15 -6.88
C ARG A 123 -17.24 -1.11 -7.95
N LEU A 124 -17.60 -0.88 -9.21
CA LEU A 124 -16.64 -0.82 -10.31
C LEU A 124 -15.51 0.18 -9.96
N PHE A 125 -14.32 -0.35 -9.80
CA PHE A 125 -13.10 0.42 -9.65
C PHE A 125 -12.50 0.67 -11.03
N THR A 126 -12.14 1.93 -11.32
CA THR A 126 -11.51 2.31 -12.58
C THR A 126 -10.25 3.10 -12.28
N CYS A 127 -9.12 2.65 -12.80
CA CYS A 127 -7.87 3.41 -12.82
C CYS A 127 -7.59 3.83 -14.25
N LYS A 128 -7.73 5.12 -14.53
CA LYS A 128 -7.49 5.72 -15.85
C LYS A 128 -6.03 6.16 -15.97
N ASP A 129 -5.61 6.44 -17.19
CA ASP A 129 -4.29 7.02 -17.48
C ASP A 129 -4.27 8.54 -17.31
N TYR A 130 -4.45 9.01 -16.06
CA TYR A 130 -4.46 10.44 -15.73
C TYR A 130 -3.15 11.18 -16.07
N MET A 131 -2.02 10.48 -15.91
CA MET A 131 -0.69 11.05 -16.15
C MET A 131 -0.22 10.91 -17.61
N ARG A 132 -1.10 10.45 -18.53
CA ARG A 132 -0.86 10.35 -19.97
C ARG A 132 0.44 9.63 -20.35
N HIS A 133 0.62 8.43 -19.81
CA HIS A 133 1.80 7.60 -20.11
C HIS A 133 1.54 6.47 -21.12
N LYS A 134 0.37 6.51 -21.79
CA LYS A 134 -0.03 5.59 -22.87
C LYS A 134 -0.29 4.14 -22.40
N GLU A 135 -0.87 3.99 -21.23
CA GLU A 135 -1.42 2.70 -20.77
C GLU A 135 -2.93 2.65 -20.96
N ASN A 136 -3.45 1.43 -21.09
CA ASN A 136 -4.88 1.20 -21.09
C ASN A 136 -5.46 1.36 -19.69
N ASP A 137 -6.68 1.84 -19.61
CA ASP A 137 -7.42 1.91 -18.37
C ASP A 137 -7.61 0.50 -17.76
N PHE A 138 -7.48 0.41 -16.45
CA PHE A 138 -7.77 -0.81 -15.71
C PHE A 138 -9.11 -0.69 -15.02
N THR A 139 -9.96 -1.72 -15.15
CA THR A 139 -11.26 -1.78 -14.47
C THR A 139 -11.46 -3.12 -13.79
N THR A 140 -12.06 -3.11 -12.61
CA THR A 140 -12.45 -4.33 -11.90
C THR A 140 -13.63 -4.08 -10.96
N SER A 141 -14.52 -5.05 -10.85
CA SER A 141 -15.55 -5.13 -9.81
C SER A 141 -15.25 -6.22 -8.78
N ASN A 142 -14.01 -6.75 -8.79
CA ASN A 142 -13.59 -7.83 -7.90
C ASN A 142 -12.47 -7.39 -6.97
N ILE A 143 -12.65 -7.58 -5.66
CA ILE A 143 -11.67 -7.15 -4.64
C ILE A 143 -10.29 -7.82 -4.80
N TYR A 144 -10.25 -9.07 -5.26
CA TYR A 144 -8.98 -9.76 -5.51
C TYR A 144 -8.26 -9.21 -6.75
N GLY A 145 -9.04 -8.79 -7.77
CA GLY A 145 -8.52 -8.09 -8.94
C GLY A 145 -7.92 -6.74 -8.54
N LEU A 146 -8.58 -6.01 -7.65
CA LEU A 146 -8.06 -4.74 -7.12
C LEU A 146 -6.79 -4.95 -6.29
N GLU A 147 -6.77 -5.95 -5.39
CA GLU A 147 -5.59 -6.31 -4.61
C GLU A 147 -4.40 -6.65 -5.52
N TRP A 148 -4.65 -7.47 -6.55
CA TRP A 148 -3.63 -7.86 -7.52
C TRP A 148 -3.09 -6.67 -8.32
N TYR A 149 -3.96 -5.80 -8.79
CA TYR A 149 -3.57 -4.59 -9.52
C TYR A 149 -2.76 -3.64 -8.64
N THR A 150 -3.19 -3.43 -7.38
CA THR A 150 -2.46 -2.62 -6.40
C THR A 150 -1.07 -3.19 -6.14
N ASN A 151 -0.97 -4.51 -5.94
CA ASN A 151 0.31 -5.18 -5.76
C ASN A 151 1.25 -4.96 -6.96
N ASN A 152 0.74 -5.11 -8.18
CA ASN A 152 1.56 -4.99 -9.38
C ASN A 152 1.95 -3.56 -9.69
N THR A 153 1.13 -2.59 -9.30
CA THR A 153 1.38 -1.17 -9.55
C THR A 153 2.28 -0.54 -8.49
N TRP A 154 2.03 -0.82 -7.20
CA TRP A 154 2.76 -0.18 -6.11
C TRP A 154 3.95 -0.98 -5.61
N ILE A 155 3.90 -2.30 -5.70
CA ILE A 155 4.88 -3.17 -5.05
C ILE A 155 5.76 -3.92 -6.05
N SER A 156 5.20 -4.75 -6.92
CA SER A 156 5.98 -5.67 -7.73
C SER A 156 6.79 -4.97 -8.84
N ASN A 157 6.21 -4.07 -9.61
CA ASN A 157 6.84 -3.29 -10.70
C ASN A 157 7.73 -4.05 -11.69
N THR A 158 7.81 -5.38 -11.65
CA THR A 158 8.65 -6.18 -12.56
C THR A 158 7.87 -7.26 -13.26
N SER A 159 8.04 -7.34 -14.57
CA SER A 159 7.44 -8.38 -15.42
C SER A 159 7.88 -9.81 -15.04
N LYS A 160 8.97 -9.96 -14.32
CA LYS A 160 9.51 -11.26 -13.88
C LYS A 160 8.80 -11.84 -12.65
N ASP A 161 8.17 -10.99 -11.84
CA ASP A 161 7.59 -11.37 -10.54
C ASP A 161 6.05 -11.27 -10.48
N ASN A 162 5.41 -11.14 -11.66
CA ASN A 162 3.95 -10.95 -11.78
C ASN A 162 3.09 -12.13 -11.24
N LYS A 163 3.72 -13.17 -10.68
CA LYS A 163 3.03 -14.33 -10.11
C LYS A 163 2.84 -14.22 -8.59
N ARG A 164 3.46 -13.22 -7.93
CA ARG A 164 3.52 -13.13 -6.48
C ARG A 164 2.76 -11.91 -5.96
N ASN A 165 1.86 -12.13 -5.01
CA ASN A 165 1.13 -11.06 -4.36
C ASN A 165 1.77 -10.74 -3.00
N TYR A 166 2.71 -9.78 -3.00
CA TYR A 166 3.44 -9.35 -1.81
C TYR A 166 2.55 -8.65 -0.77
N ILE A 167 1.50 -7.94 -1.22
CA ILE A 167 0.51 -7.36 -0.31
C ILE A 167 -0.14 -8.47 0.51
N ARG A 168 -0.63 -9.52 -0.15
CA ARG A 168 -1.27 -10.66 0.53
C ARG A 168 -0.29 -11.39 1.45
N GLU A 169 0.93 -11.58 1.02
CA GLU A 169 1.96 -12.22 1.85
C GLU A 169 2.28 -11.40 3.10
N SER A 170 2.23 -10.05 3.03
CA SER A 170 2.53 -9.17 4.15
C SER A 170 1.55 -9.31 5.32
N TYR A 171 0.31 -9.76 5.06
CA TYR A 171 -0.69 -9.92 6.11
C TYR A 171 -0.27 -10.90 7.21
N TYR A 172 0.54 -11.87 6.84
CA TYR A 172 0.83 -13.05 7.64
C TYR A 172 2.31 -13.28 7.89
N ASP A 173 3.18 -12.44 7.35
CA ASP A 173 4.62 -12.55 7.55
C ASP A 173 5.07 -11.75 8.79
N PHE A 174 4.54 -12.10 9.97
CA PHE A 174 4.91 -11.44 11.21
C PHE A 174 6.39 -11.59 11.55
N GLU A 175 7.04 -12.66 11.11
CA GLU A 175 8.46 -12.88 11.32
C GLU A 175 9.34 -12.25 10.22
N LYS A 176 8.75 -11.55 9.27
CA LYS A 176 9.46 -10.87 8.17
C LYS A 176 10.29 -11.81 7.27
N LYS A 177 10.14 -13.12 7.40
CA LYS A 177 11.02 -14.10 6.73
C LYS A 177 10.75 -14.24 5.24
N LYS A 178 9.49 -14.22 4.82
CA LYS A 178 9.11 -14.37 3.41
C LYS A 178 9.38 -13.09 2.63
N ILE A 179 8.92 -11.96 3.17
CA ILE A 179 9.11 -10.64 2.57
C ILE A 179 10.58 -10.26 2.58
N SER A 180 11.33 -10.55 3.64
CA SER A 180 12.76 -10.25 3.70
C SER A 180 13.58 -10.97 2.62
N LYS A 181 13.18 -12.17 2.22
CA LYS A 181 13.80 -12.96 1.15
C LYS A 181 13.30 -12.64 -0.25
N SER A 182 12.34 -11.72 -0.38
CA SER A 182 11.78 -11.32 -1.68
C SER A 182 12.78 -10.48 -2.49
N LEU A 183 12.58 -10.45 -3.80
CA LEU A 183 13.39 -9.68 -4.74
C LEU A 183 13.00 -8.20 -4.85
N ILE A 184 11.93 -7.76 -4.16
CA ILE A 184 11.52 -6.36 -4.16
C ILE A 184 12.48 -5.48 -3.36
N ALA A 185 12.52 -4.19 -3.68
CA ALA A 185 13.37 -3.20 -2.99
C ALA A 185 13.09 -3.15 -1.48
N ASN A 186 14.10 -2.82 -0.69
CA ASN A 186 13.97 -2.81 0.78
C ASN A 186 12.90 -1.83 1.27
N TRP A 187 12.81 -0.64 0.69
CA TRP A 187 11.78 0.33 1.05
C TRP A 187 10.35 -0.20 0.84
N LYS A 188 10.12 -1.05 -0.18
CA LYS A 188 8.83 -1.72 -0.40
C LYS A 188 8.51 -2.74 0.68
N LYS A 189 9.54 -3.45 1.18
CA LYS A 189 9.41 -4.35 2.33
C LYS A 189 9.00 -3.60 3.58
N GLU A 190 9.66 -2.47 3.84
CA GLU A 190 9.37 -1.58 4.97
C GLU A 190 7.94 -1.02 4.87
N LEU A 191 7.54 -0.56 3.69
CA LEU A 191 6.19 -0.07 3.43
C LEU A 191 5.13 -1.14 3.70
N LEU A 192 5.35 -2.36 3.18
CA LEU A 192 4.44 -3.48 3.44
C LEU A 192 4.34 -3.83 4.92
N GLN A 193 5.45 -3.77 5.67
CA GLN A 193 5.46 -4.00 7.10
C GLN A 193 4.71 -2.93 7.87
N LYS A 194 4.89 -1.67 7.49
CA LYS A 194 4.28 -0.50 8.13
C LYS A 194 2.77 -0.46 7.92
N TYR A 195 2.30 -0.83 6.72
CA TYR A 195 0.90 -0.67 6.32
C TYR A 195 0.16 -2.01 6.08
N SER A 196 0.73 -3.14 6.51
CA SER A 196 0.11 -4.46 6.33
C SER A 196 -1.34 -4.53 6.84
N GLN A 197 -1.63 -3.92 7.98
CA GLN A 197 -2.98 -3.86 8.53
C GLN A 197 -3.94 -3.08 7.63
N ALA A 198 -3.52 -1.92 7.10
CA ALA A 198 -4.36 -1.11 6.22
C ALA A 198 -4.78 -1.91 4.97
N PHE A 199 -3.83 -2.61 4.35
CA PHE A 199 -4.11 -3.50 3.22
C PHE A 199 -4.97 -4.71 3.62
N PHE A 200 -4.68 -5.32 4.77
CA PHE A 200 -5.47 -6.44 5.27
C PHE A 200 -6.94 -6.07 5.48
N TYR A 201 -7.19 -4.97 6.18
CA TYR A 201 -8.56 -4.53 6.43
C TYR A 201 -9.30 -4.20 5.13
N LEU A 202 -8.65 -3.52 4.17
CA LEU A 202 -9.28 -3.21 2.88
C LEU A 202 -9.60 -4.48 2.09
N PHE A 203 -8.61 -5.35 1.83
CA PHE A 203 -8.75 -6.43 0.86
C PHE A 203 -9.29 -7.73 1.44
N GLN A 204 -9.11 -7.96 2.75
CA GLN A 204 -9.57 -9.19 3.40
C GLN A 204 -10.80 -9.00 4.26
N ARG A 205 -11.05 -7.75 4.72
CA ARG A 205 -12.17 -7.42 5.61
C ARG A 205 -13.19 -6.48 4.99
N GLU A 206 -12.92 -5.91 3.82
CA GLU A 206 -13.71 -4.83 3.18
C GLU A 206 -13.90 -3.59 4.08
N GLU A 207 -13.04 -3.42 5.06
CA GLU A 207 -13.09 -2.29 5.97
C GLU A 207 -12.16 -1.19 5.46
N ARG A 208 -12.75 -0.15 4.90
CA ARG A 208 -12.00 0.93 4.22
C ARG A 208 -11.36 1.95 5.17
N ASN A 209 -11.84 2.07 6.41
CA ASN A 209 -11.49 3.19 7.28
C ASN A 209 -9.98 3.30 7.57
N ILE A 210 -9.34 2.19 7.94
CA ILE A 210 -7.90 2.16 8.24
C ILE A 210 -7.08 2.46 6.98
N PHE A 211 -7.50 1.95 5.83
CA PHE A 211 -6.83 2.23 4.57
C PHE A 211 -6.95 3.71 4.18
N LEU A 212 -8.14 4.31 4.30
CA LEU A 212 -8.37 5.71 3.99
C LEU A 212 -7.55 6.66 4.87
N GLN A 213 -7.45 6.37 6.17
CA GLN A 213 -6.60 7.15 7.09
C GLN A 213 -5.11 7.12 6.70
N ASN A 214 -4.67 6.09 5.99
CA ASN A 214 -3.29 5.90 5.58
C ASN A 214 -3.06 6.10 4.07
N LEU A 215 -4.10 6.26 3.26
CA LEU A 215 -4.00 6.29 1.79
C LEU A 215 -2.99 7.31 1.29
N ASP A 216 -3.09 8.56 1.73
CA ASP A 216 -2.19 9.62 1.28
C ASP A 216 -0.73 9.37 1.73
N ASN A 217 -0.53 8.79 2.90
CA ASN A 217 0.81 8.43 3.37
C ASN A 217 1.40 7.25 2.59
N ILE A 218 0.60 6.21 2.33
CA ILE A 218 1.03 5.05 1.53
C ILE A 218 1.37 5.51 0.11
N ALA A 219 0.43 6.19 -0.53
CA ALA A 219 0.54 6.57 -1.92
C ALA A 219 1.65 7.59 -2.16
N SER A 220 1.79 8.62 -1.31
CA SER A 220 2.90 9.57 -1.41
C SER A 220 4.25 8.87 -1.26
N GLU A 221 4.41 7.99 -0.27
CA GLU A 221 5.64 7.23 -0.06
C GLU A 221 5.97 6.35 -1.27
N VAL A 222 4.96 5.68 -1.86
CA VAL A 222 5.14 4.88 -3.08
C VAL A 222 5.54 5.73 -4.26
N VAL A 223 4.84 6.83 -4.54
CA VAL A 223 5.12 7.69 -5.69
C VAL A 223 6.50 8.33 -5.56
N GLU A 224 6.83 8.88 -4.38
CA GLU A 224 8.13 9.49 -4.11
C GLU A 224 9.28 8.52 -4.31
N ARG A 225 9.20 7.33 -3.69
CA ARG A 225 10.26 6.32 -3.79
C ARG A 225 10.38 5.74 -5.18
N THR A 226 9.25 5.51 -5.87
CA THR A 226 9.27 5.04 -7.25
C THR A 226 9.87 6.11 -8.18
N LEU A 227 9.57 7.40 -7.96
CA LEU A 227 10.18 8.48 -8.72
C LEU A 227 11.71 8.53 -8.53
N VAL A 228 12.19 8.35 -7.30
CA VAL A 228 13.62 8.27 -7.02
C VAL A 228 14.27 7.06 -7.71
N ASP A 229 13.63 5.88 -7.62
CA ASP A 229 14.12 4.68 -8.30
C ASP A 229 14.20 4.88 -9.82
N ASP A 230 13.18 5.49 -10.38
CA ASP A 230 13.08 5.82 -11.80
C ASP A 230 14.20 6.77 -12.24
N LEU A 231 14.43 7.84 -11.51
CA LEU A 231 15.49 8.80 -11.79
C LEU A 231 16.90 8.17 -11.65
N ASN A 232 17.11 7.29 -10.67
CA ASN A 232 18.35 6.54 -10.48
C ASN A 232 18.67 5.58 -11.65
N LEU A 233 17.64 5.06 -12.31
CA LEU A 233 17.80 4.23 -13.51
C LEU A 233 18.18 5.03 -14.75
N GLY A 234 18.25 6.36 -14.67
CA GLY A 234 18.57 7.26 -15.79
C GLY A 234 17.42 7.41 -16.79
N ILE A 235 16.23 6.98 -16.40
CA ILE A 235 15.02 7.11 -17.21
C ILE A 235 14.34 8.42 -16.82
N LYS A 236 14.42 9.43 -17.69
CA LYS A 236 13.96 10.80 -17.42
C LYS A 236 12.44 10.90 -17.18
N PHE A 237 11.68 9.89 -17.57
CA PHE A 237 10.24 9.78 -17.34
C PHE A 237 9.89 8.32 -17.31
N THR A 238 9.58 7.80 -16.15
CA THR A 238 9.22 6.40 -16.09
C THR A 238 7.74 6.25 -15.90
N ASN A 239 7.27 5.24 -16.54
CA ASN A 239 5.89 4.85 -16.45
C ASN A 239 5.52 4.38 -15.03
N ASN A 240 6.49 3.95 -14.21
CA ASN A 240 6.19 3.38 -12.90
C ASN A 240 5.68 4.42 -11.89
N SER A 241 6.34 5.59 -11.78
CA SER A 241 5.87 6.66 -10.89
C SER A 241 4.54 7.26 -11.37
N LYS A 242 4.34 7.40 -12.68
CA LYS A 242 3.06 7.83 -13.26
C LYS A 242 1.94 6.82 -12.98
N ARG A 243 2.21 5.53 -13.15
CA ARG A 243 1.26 4.45 -12.80
C ARG A 243 0.90 4.46 -11.32
N ALA A 244 1.91 4.66 -10.46
CA ALA A 244 1.68 4.76 -9.02
C ALA A 244 0.78 5.96 -8.67
N MET A 245 0.99 7.09 -9.33
CA MET A 245 0.16 8.30 -9.17
C MET A 245 -1.26 8.09 -9.70
N ASN A 246 -1.42 7.45 -10.86
CA ASN A 246 -2.73 7.11 -11.42
C ASN A 246 -3.55 6.25 -10.44
N LEU A 247 -2.92 5.27 -9.81
CA LEU A 247 -3.60 4.44 -8.82
C LEU A 247 -3.99 5.23 -7.55
N TRP A 248 -3.15 6.19 -7.13
CA TRP A 248 -3.51 7.06 -6.02
C TRP A 248 -4.75 7.90 -6.32
N ILE A 249 -4.78 8.57 -7.47
CA ILE A 249 -5.94 9.35 -7.94
C ILE A 249 -7.18 8.45 -8.02
N ALA A 250 -7.03 7.26 -8.61
CA ALA A 250 -8.14 6.30 -8.74
C ALA A 250 -8.71 5.87 -7.38
N PHE A 251 -7.88 5.63 -6.36
CA PHE A 251 -8.35 5.35 -5.02
C PHE A 251 -9.07 6.54 -4.39
N LYS A 252 -8.57 7.76 -4.57
CA LYS A 252 -9.26 8.95 -4.08
C LYS A 252 -10.64 9.10 -4.72
N ASP A 253 -10.73 8.95 -6.03
CA ASP A 253 -12.00 9.02 -6.76
C ASP A 253 -12.96 7.89 -6.37
N TYR A 254 -12.43 6.68 -6.20
CA TYR A 254 -13.23 5.53 -5.81
C TYR A 254 -13.89 5.69 -4.44
N PHE A 255 -13.17 6.27 -3.47
CA PHE A 255 -13.67 6.45 -2.11
C PHE A 255 -14.38 7.79 -1.90
N ASN A 256 -14.25 8.74 -2.82
CA ASN A 256 -14.95 10.03 -2.76
C ASN A 256 -16.34 9.92 -3.41
N GLU A 257 -17.34 9.49 -2.63
CA GLU A 257 -18.69 9.22 -3.15
C GLU A 257 -19.50 10.48 -3.47
N LYS A 258 -19.11 11.65 -2.94
CA LYS A 258 -19.96 12.87 -2.94
C LYS A 258 -19.25 14.15 -3.36
N GLY A 259 -17.95 14.11 -3.61
CA GLY A 259 -17.14 15.27 -3.94
C GLY A 259 -16.81 15.39 -5.41
N GLU A 260 -16.15 16.49 -5.76
CA GLU A 260 -15.50 16.65 -7.06
C GLU A 260 -14.40 15.59 -7.21
N SER A 261 -14.31 15.00 -8.41
CA SER A 261 -13.27 13.99 -8.72
C SER A 261 -11.88 14.62 -8.62
N GLU A 262 -10.92 13.88 -8.06
CA GLU A 262 -9.51 14.30 -8.03
C GLU A 262 -8.95 14.49 -9.47
N GLU A 263 -9.41 13.68 -10.41
CA GLU A 263 -9.12 13.87 -11.84
C GLU A 263 -9.55 15.26 -12.31
N MET A 264 -10.81 15.66 -12.03
CA MET A 264 -11.34 16.95 -12.44
C MET A 264 -10.58 18.10 -11.77
N LYS A 265 -10.26 17.98 -10.49
CA LYS A 265 -9.47 18.96 -9.75
C LYS A 265 -8.09 19.14 -10.38
N LEU A 266 -7.36 18.05 -10.62
CA LEU A 266 -6.02 18.11 -11.18
C LEU A 266 -6.03 18.64 -12.61
N ASN A 267 -7.01 18.28 -13.44
CA ASN A 267 -7.16 18.83 -14.79
C ASN A 267 -7.43 20.34 -14.75
N ASN A 268 -8.29 20.79 -13.85
CA ASN A 268 -8.59 22.22 -13.68
C ASN A 268 -7.35 23.00 -13.22
N ILE A 269 -6.61 22.48 -12.22
CA ILE A 269 -5.35 23.08 -11.77
C ILE A 269 -4.34 23.14 -12.92
N GLN A 270 -4.19 22.07 -13.70
CA GLN A 270 -3.25 22.01 -14.81
C GLN A 270 -3.62 23.04 -15.90
N GLU A 271 -4.89 23.20 -16.22
CA GLU A 271 -5.35 24.17 -17.21
C GLU A 271 -5.09 25.62 -16.75
N LYS A 272 -5.40 25.95 -15.49
CA LYS A 272 -5.08 27.24 -14.89
C LYS A 272 -3.58 27.51 -14.88
N CYS A 273 -2.78 26.54 -14.47
CA CYS A 273 -1.32 26.65 -14.49
C CYS A 273 -0.76 26.83 -15.90
N LYS A 274 -1.37 26.19 -16.91
CA LYS A 274 -1.01 26.43 -18.32
C LYS A 274 -1.22 27.90 -18.71
N ASN A 275 -2.33 28.49 -18.31
CA ASN A 275 -2.60 29.92 -18.58
C ASN A 275 -1.62 30.85 -17.84
N ILE A 276 -1.28 30.53 -16.58
CA ILE A 276 -0.27 31.27 -15.81
C ILE A 276 1.08 31.26 -16.55
N VAL A 277 1.52 30.08 -17.03
CA VAL A 277 2.79 29.95 -17.75
C VAL A 277 2.78 30.65 -19.10
N LEU A 278 1.70 30.55 -19.87
CA LEU A 278 1.62 31.08 -21.23
C LEU A 278 1.36 32.58 -21.29
N GLU A 279 0.45 33.07 -20.45
CA GLU A 279 -0.04 34.44 -20.48
C GLU A 279 0.68 35.34 -19.47
N GLY A 280 1.41 34.76 -18.52
CA GLY A 280 2.13 35.50 -17.48
C GLY A 280 1.23 35.95 -16.33
N ASN A 281 0.10 35.30 -16.14
CA ASN A 281 -0.84 35.58 -15.05
C ASN A 281 -0.20 35.31 -13.68
N THR A 282 -0.82 35.85 -12.64
CA THR A 282 -0.39 35.61 -11.23
C THR A 282 -0.92 34.27 -10.73
N ILE A 283 -0.16 33.67 -9.83
CA ILE A 283 -0.59 32.48 -9.06
C ILE A 283 -1.58 32.97 -8.00
N GLU A 284 -2.80 32.42 -7.97
CA GLU A 284 -3.88 32.88 -7.09
C GLU A 284 -4.18 31.90 -5.94
N THR A 285 -3.99 30.60 -6.17
CA THR A 285 -4.34 29.56 -5.20
C THR A 285 -3.12 28.74 -4.76
N ASP A 286 -3.21 28.13 -3.59
CA ASP A 286 -2.19 27.24 -3.07
C ASP A 286 -1.99 26.01 -3.96
N GLU A 287 -3.07 25.48 -4.55
CA GLU A 287 -3.00 24.35 -5.47
C GLU A 287 -2.21 24.70 -6.73
N GLU A 288 -2.46 25.85 -7.32
CA GLU A 288 -1.68 26.36 -8.48
C GLU A 288 -0.22 26.54 -8.09
N TYR A 289 0.04 27.10 -6.91
CA TYR A 289 1.37 27.30 -6.37
C TYR A 289 2.14 25.98 -6.24
N TYR A 290 1.56 24.99 -5.59
CA TYR A 290 2.23 23.71 -5.37
C TYR A 290 2.37 22.87 -6.63
N PHE A 291 1.40 22.93 -7.55
CA PHE A 291 1.53 22.29 -8.85
C PHE A 291 2.69 22.89 -9.67
N LEU A 292 2.75 24.22 -9.78
CA LEU A 292 3.81 24.92 -10.51
C LEU A 292 5.17 24.71 -9.84
N MET A 293 5.23 24.61 -8.52
CA MET A 293 6.45 24.23 -7.81
C MET A 293 6.95 22.86 -8.24
N GLY A 294 6.08 21.87 -8.38
CA GLY A 294 6.40 20.57 -8.93
C GLY A 294 6.93 20.64 -10.37
N GLN A 295 6.27 21.44 -11.22
CA GLN A 295 6.68 21.69 -12.60
C GLN A 295 8.08 22.32 -12.69
N VAL A 296 8.36 23.32 -11.87
CA VAL A 296 9.69 24.00 -11.81
C VAL A 296 10.76 23.02 -11.32
N ALA A 297 10.49 22.28 -10.25
CA ALA A 297 11.44 21.29 -9.73
C ALA A 297 11.82 20.28 -10.80
N TYR A 298 10.81 19.70 -11.46
CA TYR A 298 11.05 18.74 -12.53
C TYR A 298 11.82 19.36 -13.71
N TYR A 299 11.46 20.58 -14.14
CA TYR A 299 12.16 21.30 -15.21
C TYR A 299 13.65 21.47 -14.87
N LEU A 300 13.96 21.92 -13.65
CA LEU A 300 15.35 22.07 -13.19
C LEU A 300 16.09 20.73 -13.17
N LEU A 301 15.49 19.68 -12.61
CA LEU A 301 16.08 18.33 -12.55
C LEU A 301 16.37 17.78 -13.95
N SER A 302 15.50 18.06 -14.92
CA SER A 302 15.67 17.58 -16.29
C SER A 302 16.83 18.25 -17.03
N ARG A 303 17.33 19.38 -16.53
CA ARG A 303 18.51 20.09 -17.08
C ARG A 303 19.83 19.47 -16.65
N SER A 304 19.80 18.53 -15.72
CA SER A 304 21.00 17.79 -15.35
C SER A 304 21.58 17.06 -16.55
N LYS A 305 22.86 17.26 -16.82
CA LYS A 305 23.63 16.53 -17.84
C LYS A 305 24.16 15.18 -17.32
N ALA A 306 23.94 14.88 -16.04
CA ALA A 306 24.30 13.60 -15.50
C ALA A 306 23.46 12.47 -16.17
N SER A 307 24.12 11.37 -16.48
CA SER A 307 23.45 10.20 -17.04
C SER A 307 22.45 9.58 -16.07
N LYS A 308 22.65 9.83 -14.76
CA LYS A 308 21.75 9.44 -13.67
C LYS A 308 21.61 10.60 -12.70
N LEU A 309 20.39 10.91 -12.30
CA LEU A 309 20.14 11.79 -11.17
C LEU A 309 20.35 10.99 -9.90
N THR A 310 21.23 11.45 -9.04
CA THR A 310 21.47 10.79 -7.75
C THR A 310 20.36 11.13 -6.77
N GLN A 311 20.12 10.22 -5.84
CA GLN A 311 19.13 10.39 -4.76
C GLN A 311 19.35 11.69 -3.98
N ASP A 312 20.63 12.09 -3.79
CA ASP A 312 21.03 13.30 -3.07
C ASP A 312 20.48 14.59 -3.71
N VAL A 313 20.13 14.58 -4.99
CA VAL A 313 19.61 15.76 -5.69
C VAL A 313 18.08 15.87 -5.60
N THR A 314 17.40 14.74 -5.52
CA THR A 314 15.92 14.69 -5.55
C THR A 314 15.32 14.54 -4.15
N GLU A 315 15.97 13.81 -3.28
CA GLU A 315 15.47 13.48 -1.96
C GLU A 315 15.26 14.72 -1.05
N PRO A 316 16.16 15.74 -1.02
CA PRO A 316 15.94 16.93 -0.22
C PRO A 316 14.66 17.67 -0.60
N PHE A 317 14.37 17.77 -1.89
CA PHE A 317 13.17 18.40 -2.39
C PHE A 317 11.90 17.59 -2.02
N ILE A 318 11.92 16.28 -2.26
CA ILE A 318 10.80 15.39 -1.97
C ILE A 318 10.50 15.31 -0.47
N LYS A 319 11.55 15.35 0.38
CA LYS A 319 11.40 15.27 1.84
C LYS A 319 11.18 16.61 2.53
N ALA A 320 11.14 17.72 1.80
CA ALA A 320 10.94 19.03 2.40
C ALA A 320 9.66 19.06 3.25
N ALA A 321 9.82 19.46 4.52
CA ALA A 321 8.73 19.45 5.48
C ALA A 321 7.95 20.77 5.51
N ASN A 322 8.57 21.85 5.06
CA ASN A 322 8.00 23.20 5.06
C ASN A 322 8.41 23.98 3.82
N ILE A 323 7.74 25.09 3.59
CA ILE A 323 7.91 25.91 2.40
C ILE A 323 9.29 26.56 2.31
N THR A 324 9.87 26.97 3.43
CA THR A 324 11.18 27.61 3.46
C THR A 324 12.28 26.65 2.98
N VAL A 325 12.22 25.39 3.43
CA VAL A 325 13.15 24.35 2.97
C VAL A 325 12.92 24.08 1.48
N LEU A 326 11.67 23.96 1.06
CA LEU A 326 11.32 23.69 -0.33
C LEU A 326 11.82 24.79 -1.29
N LYS A 327 11.65 26.05 -0.92
CA LYS A 327 12.18 27.20 -1.69
C LYS A 327 13.71 27.21 -1.72
N LYS A 328 14.37 26.84 -0.60
CA LYS A 328 15.81 26.73 -0.56
C LYS A 328 16.30 25.66 -1.54
N GLU A 329 15.72 24.47 -1.50
CA GLU A 329 16.11 23.39 -2.42
C GLU A 329 15.88 23.77 -3.89
N LEU A 330 14.81 24.52 -4.20
CA LEU A 330 14.58 25.05 -5.55
C LEU A 330 15.67 26.05 -5.96
N ARG A 331 16.10 26.94 -5.07
CA ARG A 331 17.21 27.88 -5.35
C ARG A 331 18.50 27.13 -5.61
N ASP A 332 18.83 26.14 -4.76
CA ASP A 332 20.03 25.34 -4.89
C ASP A 332 20.03 24.55 -6.23
N LEU A 333 18.89 24.01 -6.64
CA LEU A 333 18.73 23.41 -7.97
C LEU A 333 18.90 24.42 -9.10
N TYR A 334 18.31 25.62 -8.96
CA TYR A 334 18.45 26.68 -9.94
C TYR A 334 19.92 27.11 -10.09
N GLU A 335 20.62 27.37 -9.00
CA GLU A 335 22.04 27.73 -9.02
C GLU A 335 22.91 26.64 -9.67
N LYS A 336 22.57 25.37 -9.42
CA LYS A 336 23.29 24.23 -10.00
C LYS A 336 23.09 24.08 -11.51
N TYR A 337 21.90 24.40 -12.03
CA TYR A 337 21.52 24.11 -13.43
C TYR A 337 21.21 25.35 -14.26
N ASN A 338 21.41 26.57 -13.75
CA ASN A 338 21.10 27.83 -14.45
C ASN A 338 21.88 28.02 -15.75
N TYR A 339 23.04 27.40 -15.92
CA TYR A 339 23.85 27.46 -17.13
C TYR A 339 23.13 26.89 -18.37
N ASP A 340 22.11 26.06 -18.19
CA ASP A 340 21.32 25.43 -19.26
C ASP A 340 19.92 26.07 -19.38
N ILE A 341 19.64 27.08 -18.57
CA ILE A 341 18.37 27.82 -18.59
C ILE A 341 18.57 29.09 -19.41
N TYR A 342 17.75 29.26 -20.43
CA TYR A 342 17.76 30.50 -21.21
C TYR A 342 17.34 31.66 -20.32
N LEU A 343 18.25 32.60 -20.04
CA LEU A 343 17.95 33.85 -19.28
C LEU A 343 16.78 34.66 -19.87
N LYS A 344 16.45 34.43 -21.14
CA LYS A 344 15.33 35.06 -21.87
C LYS A 344 14.02 34.24 -21.81
N ASP A 345 13.98 33.12 -21.14
CA ASP A 345 12.74 32.35 -20.97
C ASP A 345 11.82 33.08 -19.97
N LYS A 346 11.01 33.99 -20.52
CA LYS A 346 10.09 34.80 -19.73
C LYS A 346 9.06 33.95 -18.95
N ARG A 347 8.66 32.78 -19.50
CA ARG A 347 7.67 31.89 -18.87
C ARG A 347 8.23 31.31 -17.59
N PHE A 348 9.40 30.65 -17.66
CA PHE A 348 10.06 30.08 -16.49
C PHE A 348 10.37 31.15 -15.44
N ASN A 349 11.00 32.25 -15.85
CA ASN A 349 11.41 33.32 -14.93
C ASN A 349 10.22 33.95 -14.20
N ASN A 350 9.10 34.16 -14.87
CA ASN A 350 7.89 34.69 -14.26
C ASN A 350 7.36 33.73 -13.16
N VAL A 351 7.18 32.46 -13.48
CA VAL A 351 6.68 31.48 -12.52
C VAL A 351 7.67 31.27 -11.37
N PHE A 352 8.96 31.13 -11.68
CA PHE A 352 10.01 30.92 -10.66
C PHE A 352 10.08 32.08 -9.67
N SER A 353 9.99 33.34 -10.17
CA SER A 353 10.00 34.53 -9.29
C SER A 353 8.76 34.57 -8.40
N GLN A 354 7.58 34.26 -8.92
CA GLN A 354 6.35 34.19 -8.12
C GLN A 354 6.45 33.13 -7.02
N ILE A 355 6.93 31.92 -7.33
CA ILE A 355 7.14 30.86 -6.35
C ILE A 355 8.09 31.29 -5.24
N LEU A 356 9.15 32.01 -5.55
CA LEU A 356 10.11 32.47 -4.53
C LEU A 356 9.56 33.55 -3.62
N VAL A 357 8.68 34.43 -4.12
CA VAL A 357 8.14 35.58 -3.41
C VAL A 357 6.88 35.24 -2.61
N GLN A 358 5.95 34.49 -3.19
CA GLN A 358 4.68 34.18 -2.55
C GLN A 358 4.84 33.20 -1.39
N GLU A 359 4.03 33.33 -0.35
CA GLU A 359 3.92 32.42 0.79
C GLU A 359 2.53 31.78 0.76
N PRO A 360 2.42 30.48 0.47
CA PRO A 360 1.14 29.77 0.50
C PRO A 360 0.62 29.66 1.94
N GLU A 361 -0.69 29.64 2.10
CA GLU A 361 -1.35 29.52 3.41
C GLU A 361 -1.34 28.08 3.92
N SER A 362 -1.46 27.10 3.02
CA SER A 362 -1.51 25.69 3.36
C SER A 362 -0.13 25.06 3.51
N GLU A 363 -0.05 24.02 4.34
CA GLU A 363 1.20 23.31 4.61
C GLU A 363 1.65 22.45 3.42
N VAL A 364 2.95 22.35 3.19
CA VAL A 364 3.57 21.49 2.17
C VAL A 364 3.08 20.04 2.25
N ARG A 365 2.95 19.50 3.48
CA ARG A 365 2.53 18.10 3.69
C ARG A 365 1.14 17.79 3.15
N LYS A 366 0.22 18.75 3.23
CA LYS A 366 -1.16 18.59 2.74
C LYS A 366 -1.26 18.64 1.22
N ASN A 367 -0.25 19.22 0.56
CA ASN A 367 -0.21 19.45 -0.89
C ASN A 367 0.84 18.58 -1.61
N LYS A 368 1.38 17.55 -0.94
CA LYS A 368 2.38 16.66 -1.54
C LYS A 368 1.88 15.96 -2.80
N ASN A 369 0.62 15.55 -2.82
CA ASN A 369 -0.01 14.96 -4.00
C ASN A 369 0.01 15.93 -5.19
N ILE A 370 -0.25 17.23 -4.96
CA ILE A 370 -0.28 18.27 -5.99
C ILE A 370 1.13 18.55 -6.50
N ILE A 371 2.14 18.63 -5.61
CA ILE A 371 3.55 18.78 -6.01
C ILE A 371 3.98 17.61 -6.89
N LEU A 372 3.69 16.37 -6.46
CA LEU A 372 4.04 15.17 -7.21
C LEU A 372 3.28 15.10 -8.55
N ALA A 373 1.99 15.48 -8.56
CA ALA A 373 1.24 15.58 -9.80
C ALA A 373 1.86 16.60 -10.76
N GLY A 374 2.30 17.75 -10.26
CA GLY A 374 3.05 18.75 -11.02
C GLY A 374 4.35 18.19 -11.60
N MET A 375 5.12 17.44 -10.80
CA MET A 375 6.37 16.81 -11.28
C MET A 375 6.14 15.75 -12.37
N LEU A 376 5.06 14.97 -12.25
CA LEU A 376 4.77 13.85 -13.13
C LEU A 376 3.95 14.22 -14.38
N SER A 377 3.29 15.38 -14.39
CA SER A 377 2.54 15.89 -15.53
C SER A 377 3.47 16.37 -16.65
N ASN A 378 2.94 16.48 -17.85
CA ASN A 378 3.68 17.06 -18.96
C ASN A 378 4.16 18.48 -18.59
N ASN A 379 5.45 18.73 -18.79
CA ASN A 379 6.06 19.95 -18.29
C ASN A 379 5.70 21.15 -19.20
N LEU A 380 5.14 22.18 -18.58
CA LEU A 380 4.62 23.38 -19.25
C LEU A 380 5.71 24.33 -19.79
N PHE A 381 6.96 24.15 -19.36
CA PHE A 381 8.08 25.00 -19.77
C PHE A 381 8.78 24.53 -21.05
N TYR A 382 8.50 23.31 -21.54
CA TYR A 382 9.12 22.86 -22.79
C TYR A 382 8.44 23.50 -24.00
N ASN A 383 9.28 23.99 -24.93
CA ASN A 383 8.81 24.44 -26.25
C ASN A 383 8.29 23.22 -27.03
N GLY A 384 7.01 23.08 -27.19
CA GLY A 384 6.37 21.96 -27.87
C GLY A 384 5.43 21.12 -26.99
N GLY A 385 5.28 21.45 -25.71
CA GLY A 385 4.28 20.82 -24.84
C GLY A 385 2.82 21.19 -25.17
N ILE A 386 2.59 21.84 -26.30
CA ILE A 386 1.30 22.26 -26.86
C ILE A 386 1.10 21.63 -28.24
N LYS A 387 1.63 20.48 -28.50
CA LYS A 387 1.04 19.63 -29.52
C LYS A 387 0.03 18.75 -28.79
N ASP A 388 -1.20 19.14 -28.88
CA ASP A 388 -2.33 18.22 -28.72
C ASP A 388 -1.99 17.06 -29.66
N ASP A 389 -1.61 15.91 -29.11
CA ASP A 389 -1.53 14.70 -29.88
C ASP A 389 -2.98 14.37 -30.29
N GLU A 390 -3.35 14.69 -31.54
CA GLU A 390 -4.51 14.15 -32.24
C GLU A 390 -4.45 12.63 -32.30
#